data_12c88aeb04919ad8d8465ebfb72bc3ad
#
_entry.id   12c88aeb04919ad8d8465ebfb72bc3ad
#
_cell.length_a   1.000
_cell.length_b   1.000
_cell.length_c   1.000
_cell.angle_alpha   90.00
_cell.angle_beta   90.00
_cell.angle_gamma   90.00
#
_symmetry.space_group_name_H-M   'P 1'
#
loop_
_entity.id
_entity.type
_entity.pdbx_description
1 polymer ?
#
loop_
_entity_poly.entity_id
_entity_poly.type
_entity_poly.pdbx_seq_one_letter_code
_entity_poly.pdbx_strand_id
1 'polypeptide(L)'
;MKKIVSLILALALTLSLAACGSSEPAPSTDAPADFLSIQGTEDGVLTVGMECQYAPYNWTQLTDANGAVEIANNPGAYANGYDVMIAQKICDKYGWKLEVMALEWGGLTPALNAGTIDVAIAGQSMTAERMAEVDMAGPYYYAEIVCLTTASNPNATATSVAELTGNCTAQSGTIWYNSCLPQATQASIQAAAETAPAMIMALESGTADFICTDMPTATAAVAKNADLVVLNFTGTDGDFQFADETERAENVNIGVSVIKGNTELQAAMNEALTELGVDTFNSMMTKAIEVQPEI
;
A
#
# COMPACT_ATOMS: atom_id res chain seq x y z
N MET A 1 73.87 20.87 44.57
CA MET A 1 73.83 20.71 46.01
C MET A 1 72.39 20.70 46.50
N LYS A 2 72.10 19.68 47.29
CA LYS A 2 70.96 19.55 48.24
C LYS A 2 69.57 19.28 47.58
N LYS A 3 69.14 18.04 47.64
CA LYS A 3 68.48 17.16 48.64
C LYS A 3 66.95 17.33 48.56
N ILE A 4 66.26 16.36 48.02
CA ILE A 4 65.46 15.25 48.56
C ILE A 4 64.57 15.72 49.73
N VAL A 5 63.26 15.62 49.55
CA VAL A 5 62.34 15.03 50.53
C VAL A 5 61.17 14.38 49.71
N SER A 6 61.08 13.08 49.95
CA SER A 6 59.93 12.26 49.52
C SER A 6 58.75 12.52 50.44
N LEU A 7 57.56 12.66 49.90
CA LEU A 7 56.36 12.44 50.67
C LEU A 7 55.45 11.49 49.86
N ILE A 8 55.33 10.30 50.42
CA ILE A 8 54.43 9.25 49.94
C ILE A 8 53.01 9.65 50.35
N LEU A 9 52.16 9.92 49.41
CA LEU A 9 50.75 9.97 49.67
C LEU A 9 50.06 8.86 48.89
N ALA A 10 49.70 7.80 49.57
CA ALA A 10 48.92 6.71 49.03
C ALA A 10 47.49 7.22 48.74
N LEU A 11 47.18 7.41 47.48
CA LEU A 11 45.80 7.67 47.04
C LEU A 11 45.26 6.39 46.39
N ALA A 12 44.30 5.79 47.06
CA ALA A 12 43.59 4.62 46.57
C ALA A 12 42.88 4.97 45.28
N LEU A 13 43.38 4.43 44.16
CA LEU A 13 42.65 4.43 42.89
C LEU A 13 41.54 3.37 42.98
N THR A 14 40.33 3.80 43.19
CA THR A 14 39.15 3.01 42.89
C THR A 14 39.02 2.96 41.35
N LEU A 15 39.37 1.82 40.76
CA LEU A 15 39.01 1.51 39.38
C LEU A 15 37.48 1.40 39.29
N SER A 16 36.84 2.43 38.77
CA SER A 16 35.50 2.31 38.22
C SER A 16 35.64 1.64 36.83
N LEU A 17 35.34 0.35 36.77
CA LEU A 17 35.07 -0.31 35.50
C LEU A 17 33.81 0.38 34.89
N ALA A 18 34.04 1.23 33.91
CA ALA A 18 33.00 1.61 32.99
C ALA A 18 32.68 0.38 32.15
N ALA A 19 31.66 -0.36 32.52
CA ALA A 19 31.01 -1.31 31.65
C ALA A 19 30.42 -0.50 30.49
N CYS A 20 30.98 -0.65 29.29
CA CYS A 20 30.26 -0.35 28.02
C CYS A 20 29.14 -1.36 27.96
N GLY A 21 28.02 -1.04 28.58
CA GLY A 21 26.74 -1.63 28.26
C GLY A 21 26.32 -1.05 26.91
N SER A 22 26.23 -1.88 25.89
CA SER A 22 25.37 -1.60 24.76
C SER A 22 24.00 -1.28 25.33
N SER A 23 23.60 -0.02 25.29
CA SER A 23 22.22 0.35 25.54
C SER A 23 21.39 -0.20 24.40
N GLU A 24 20.73 -1.34 24.64
CA GLU A 24 19.52 -1.65 23.89
C GLU A 24 18.62 -0.41 23.92
N PRO A 25 18.01 -0.03 22.80
CA PRO A 25 17.00 1.02 22.82
C PRO A 25 15.97 0.65 23.88
N ALA A 26 15.70 1.55 24.81
CA ALA A 26 14.62 1.33 25.76
C ALA A 26 13.33 1.14 24.97
N PRO A 27 12.50 0.13 25.28
CA PRO A 27 11.22 -0.05 24.60
C PRO A 27 10.44 1.25 24.70
N SER A 28 9.84 1.68 23.58
CA SER A 28 9.03 2.89 23.54
C SER A 28 7.91 2.74 24.58
N THR A 29 7.69 3.76 25.40
CA THR A 29 6.69 3.76 26.49
C THR A 29 5.24 3.63 25.98
N ASP A 30 5.05 3.56 24.65
CA ASP A 30 3.76 3.48 23.97
C ASP A 30 3.44 2.08 23.40
N ALA A 31 4.34 1.10 23.53
CA ALA A 31 4.07 -0.26 23.08
C ALA A 31 3.02 -0.93 23.99
N PRO A 32 2.07 -1.70 23.44
CA PRO A 32 1.15 -2.52 24.23
C PRO A 32 1.94 -3.45 25.16
N ALA A 33 1.37 -3.75 26.36
CA ALA A 33 2.04 -4.58 27.36
C ALA A 33 2.16 -6.05 26.96
N ASP A 34 1.41 -6.47 25.93
CA ASP A 34 1.33 -7.87 25.49
C ASP A 34 1.12 -7.87 23.97
N PHE A 35 2.16 -8.15 23.20
CA PHE A 35 2.13 -8.18 21.75
C PHE A 35 2.96 -9.33 21.19
N LEU A 36 2.66 -9.75 19.94
CA LEU A 36 3.46 -10.74 19.23
C LEU A 36 4.78 -10.10 18.77
N SER A 37 5.91 -10.54 19.34
CA SER A 37 7.23 -10.05 18.96
C SER A 37 7.85 -11.00 17.94
N ILE A 38 7.99 -10.53 16.69
CA ILE A 38 8.65 -11.23 15.59
C ILE A 38 9.53 -10.23 14.84
N GLN A 39 10.35 -10.71 13.89
CA GLN A 39 11.24 -9.84 13.13
C GLN A 39 10.46 -8.72 12.42
N GLY A 40 10.77 -7.47 12.74
CA GLY A 40 10.14 -6.24 12.25
C GLY A 40 9.13 -5.62 13.23
N THR A 41 8.71 -6.34 14.28
CA THR A 41 7.76 -5.84 15.28
C THR A 41 8.24 -6.03 16.72
N GLU A 42 9.57 -6.08 16.93
CA GLU A 42 10.18 -6.32 18.23
C GLU A 42 9.92 -5.19 19.23
N ASP A 43 9.60 -4.00 18.74
CA ASP A 43 9.23 -2.82 19.54
C ASP A 43 7.72 -2.70 19.79
N GLY A 44 6.91 -3.65 19.28
CA GLY A 44 5.46 -3.65 19.39
C GLY A 44 4.77 -2.69 18.40
N VAL A 45 5.48 -2.24 17.37
CA VAL A 45 4.95 -1.37 16.31
C VAL A 45 4.97 -2.13 14.98
N LEU A 46 3.92 -1.97 14.17
CA LEU A 46 3.92 -2.35 12.76
C LEU A 46 3.95 -1.07 11.92
N THR A 47 5.09 -0.81 11.28
CA THR A 47 5.25 0.34 10.39
C THR A 47 4.80 -0.02 8.98
N VAL A 48 3.72 0.60 8.53
CA VAL A 48 3.06 0.30 7.25
C VAL A 48 3.31 1.42 6.24
N GLY A 49 3.90 1.08 5.10
CA GLY A 49 4.05 2.00 3.96
C GLY A 49 2.83 1.97 3.04
N MET A 50 2.36 3.16 2.64
CA MET A 50 1.31 3.34 1.62
C MET A 50 1.46 4.70 0.93
N GLU A 51 0.80 4.90 -0.22
CA GLU A 51 0.87 6.19 -0.94
C GLU A 51 0.14 7.32 -0.23
N CYS A 52 -0.94 7.00 0.47
CA CYS A 52 -1.90 7.96 1.03
C CYS A 52 -2.54 8.90 -0.03
N GLN A 53 -2.59 8.46 -1.29
CA GLN A 53 -3.15 9.17 -2.44
C GLN A 53 -3.97 8.25 -3.37
N TYR A 54 -4.33 7.06 -2.92
CA TYR A 54 -4.99 6.02 -3.71
C TYR A 54 -6.35 5.64 -3.11
N ALA A 55 -7.33 6.56 -3.13
CA ALA A 55 -8.71 6.26 -2.71
C ALA A 55 -9.36 5.22 -3.66
N PRO A 56 -10.14 4.25 -3.15
CA PRO A 56 -10.57 4.05 -1.78
C PRO A 56 -9.60 3.23 -0.92
N TYR A 57 -8.45 2.79 -1.46
CA TYR A 57 -7.49 1.98 -0.73
C TYR A 57 -6.83 2.76 0.42
N ASN A 58 -6.22 3.90 0.10
CA ASN A 58 -5.59 4.76 1.10
C ASN A 58 -5.56 6.21 0.63
N TRP A 59 -5.87 7.15 1.53
CA TRP A 59 -5.85 8.59 1.25
C TRP A 59 -5.45 9.39 2.46
N THR A 60 -5.07 10.65 2.23
CA THR A 60 -4.76 11.64 3.28
C THR A 60 -5.99 12.46 3.62
N GLN A 61 -6.23 12.69 4.90
CA GLN A 61 -7.22 13.65 5.44
C GLN A 61 -6.61 14.47 6.58
N LEU A 62 -7.30 15.55 7.00
CA LEU A 62 -6.79 16.49 7.99
C LEU A 62 -7.31 16.25 9.42
N THR A 63 -8.07 15.20 9.65
CA THR A 63 -8.64 14.84 10.94
C THR A 63 -8.53 13.34 11.18
N ASP A 64 -8.64 12.92 12.43
CA ASP A 64 -8.71 11.53 12.86
C ASP A 64 -10.08 10.86 12.66
N ALA A 65 -11.02 11.55 11.97
CA ALA A 65 -12.36 11.04 11.72
C ALA A 65 -12.35 9.68 11.00
N ASN A 66 -13.39 8.88 11.28
CA ASN A 66 -13.59 7.55 10.68
C ASN A 66 -12.44 6.54 10.95
N GLY A 67 -11.69 6.70 12.02
CA GLY A 67 -10.58 5.80 12.38
C GLY A 67 -9.30 6.04 11.61
N ALA A 68 -9.11 7.24 11.07
CA ALA A 68 -7.86 7.63 10.41
C ALA A 68 -6.69 7.64 11.41
N VAL A 69 -5.51 7.29 10.92
CA VAL A 69 -4.27 7.17 11.69
C VAL A 69 -3.31 8.27 11.28
N GLU A 70 -2.69 8.95 12.24
CA GLU A 70 -1.71 10.00 11.95
C GLU A 70 -0.55 9.44 11.09
N ILE A 71 -0.16 10.19 10.06
CA ILE A 71 0.95 9.82 9.19
C ILE A 71 2.26 10.22 9.87
N ALA A 72 3.08 9.26 10.24
CA ALA A 72 4.28 9.48 11.07
C ALA A 72 5.28 10.46 10.45
N ASN A 73 5.44 10.44 9.14
CA ASN A 73 6.32 11.35 8.41
C ASN A 73 5.63 12.60 7.86
N ASN A 74 4.34 12.84 8.21
CA ASN A 74 3.59 14.04 7.84
C ASN A 74 2.68 14.49 9.00
N PRO A 75 3.23 15.08 10.07
CA PRO A 75 2.47 15.44 11.28
C PRO A 75 1.27 16.35 11.00
N GLY A 76 0.12 16.02 11.59
CA GLY A 76 -1.14 16.73 11.39
C GLY A 76 -1.93 16.30 10.15
N ALA A 77 -1.42 15.33 9.40
CA ALA A 77 -2.14 14.62 8.36
C ALA A 77 -2.43 13.18 8.79
N TYR A 78 -3.54 12.64 8.33
CA TYR A 78 -4.01 11.31 8.74
C TYR A 78 -4.28 10.45 7.51
N ALA A 79 -3.84 9.21 7.55
CA ALA A 79 -4.16 8.20 6.55
C ALA A 79 -5.49 7.53 6.88
N ASN A 80 -6.32 7.30 5.89
CA ASN A 80 -7.55 6.54 6.00
C ASN A 80 -7.76 5.71 4.73
N GLY A 81 -8.71 4.79 4.75
CA GLY A 81 -9.05 3.94 3.61
C GLY A 81 -9.03 2.45 3.94
N TYR A 82 -9.26 1.66 2.91
CA TYR A 82 -9.33 0.21 3.02
C TYR A 82 -8.05 -0.41 3.59
N ASP A 83 -6.88 0.02 3.09
CA ASP A 83 -5.58 -0.47 3.53
C ASP A 83 -5.30 -0.14 5.01
N VAL A 84 -5.72 1.05 5.46
CA VAL A 84 -5.62 1.45 6.87
C VAL A 84 -6.51 0.57 7.75
N MET A 85 -7.73 0.27 7.28
CA MET A 85 -8.65 -0.63 8.01
C MET A 85 -8.09 -2.05 8.12
N ILE A 86 -7.47 -2.57 7.05
CA ILE A 86 -6.79 -3.89 7.06
C ILE A 86 -5.60 -3.86 8.03
N ALA A 87 -4.74 -2.85 7.94
CA ALA A 87 -3.59 -2.69 8.81
C ALA A 87 -4.01 -2.64 10.29
N GLN A 88 -5.07 -1.89 10.61
CA GLN A 88 -5.59 -1.81 11.98
C GLN A 88 -6.09 -3.17 12.49
N LYS A 89 -6.79 -3.96 11.64
CA LYS A 89 -7.24 -5.31 12.02
C LYS A 89 -6.08 -6.26 12.30
N ILE A 90 -5.02 -6.17 11.52
CA ILE A 90 -3.80 -6.95 11.73
C ILE A 90 -3.16 -6.54 13.08
N CYS A 91 -3.01 -5.25 13.32
CA CYS A 91 -2.46 -4.73 14.57
C CYS A 91 -3.31 -5.12 15.79
N ASP A 92 -4.64 -5.00 15.71
CA ASP A 92 -5.57 -5.41 16.78
C ASP A 92 -5.40 -6.88 17.16
N LYS A 93 -5.18 -7.78 16.16
CA LYS A 93 -4.98 -9.22 16.39
C LYS A 93 -3.72 -9.52 17.20
N TYR A 94 -2.62 -8.84 16.88
CA TYR A 94 -1.30 -9.15 17.45
C TYR A 94 -0.87 -8.20 18.57
N GLY A 95 -1.69 -7.23 18.93
CA GLY A 95 -1.39 -6.23 19.96
C GLY A 95 -0.36 -5.20 19.51
N TRP A 96 -0.16 -5.01 18.21
CA TRP A 96 0.77 -4.00 17.68
C TRP A 96 0.13 -2.61 17.63
N LYS A 97 0.98 -1.60 17.81
CA LYS A 97 0.63 -0.22 17.44
C LYS A 97 0.81 -0.05 15.94
N LEU A 98 -0.20 0.50 15.27
CA LEU A 98 -0.08 0.87 13.86
C LEU A 98 0.68 2.18 13.72
N GLU A 99 1.72 2.20 12.89
CA GLU A 99 2.37 3.40 12.39
C GLU A 99 2.27 3.45 10.86
N VAL A 100 1.83 4.58 10.31
CA VAL A 100 1.67 4.76 8.86
C VAL A 100 2.73 5.71 8.32
N MET A 101 3.44 5.27 7.28
CA MET A 101 4.41 6.07 6.52
C MET A 101 3.86 6.35 5.11
N ALA A 102 3.67 7.63 4.78
CA ALA A 102 3.32 8.04 3.41
C ALA A 102 4.58 8.04 2.54
N LEU A 103 4.53 7.31 1.43
CA LEU A 103 5.64 7.13 0.50
C LEU A 103 5.13 7.25 -0.94
N GLU A 104 5.99 7.70 -1.85
CA GLU A 104 5.69 7.61 -3.28
C GLU A 104 5.58 6.14 -3.70
N TRP A 105 4.73 5.82 -4.68
CA TRP A 105 4.50 4.45 -5.15
C TRP A 105 5.78 3.67 -5.43
N GLY A 106 6.69 4.25 -6.22
CA GLY A 106 7.98 3.64 -6.53
C GLY A 106 8.95 3.54 -5.36
N GLY A 107 8.65 4.18 -4.23
CA GLY A 107 9.44 4.16 -2.99
C GLY A 107 9.10 3.02 -2.03
N LEU A 108 7.96 2.34 -2.20
CA LEU A 108 7.47 1.32 -1.27
C LEU A 108 8.42 0.11 -1.17
N THR A 109 8.76 -0.52 -2.29
CA THR A 109 9.70 -1.66 -2.31
C THR A 109 11.11 -1.28 -1.82
N PRO A 110 11.72 -0.16 -2.24
CA PRO A 110 12.97 0.31 -1.64
C PRO A 110 12.91 0.55 -0.14
N ALA A 111 11.84 1.15 0.39
CA ALA A 111 11.67 1.41 1.82
C ALA A 111 11.54 0.10 2.62
N LEU A 112 10.81 -0.87 2.08
CA LEU A 112 10.68 -2.21 2.65
C LEU A 112 12.05 -2.91 2.71
N ASN A 113 12.80 -2.91 1.61
CA ASN A 113 14.12 -3.53 1.54
C ASN A 113 15.18 -2.82 2.42
N ALA A 114 14.98 -1.54 2.70
CA ALA A 114 15.82 -0.77 3.62
C ALA A 114 15.44 -0.94 5.10
N GLY A 115 14.31 -1.61 5.41
CA GLY A 115 13.78 -1.75 6.76
C GLY A 115 13.24 -0.43 7.33
N THR A 116 12.85 0.51 6.47
CA THR A 116 12.20 1.77 6.88
C THR A 116 10.71 1.55 7.18
N ILE A 117 10.12 0.54 6.58
CA ILE A 117 8.78 0.01 6.84
C ILE A 117 8.88 -1.49 7.00
N ASP A 118 7.98 -2.09 7.77
CA ASP A 118 7.92 -3.53 8.01
C ASP A 118 7.11 -4.24 6.93
N VAL A 119 6.04 -3.59 6.47
CA VAL A 119 5.16 -4.07 5.40
C VAL A 119 4.72 -2.91 4.51
N ALA A 120 4.37 -3.22 3.25
CA ALA A 120 3.59 -2.31 2.42
C ALA A 120 2.16 -2.87 2.25
N ILE A 121 1.15 -2.08 2.68
CA ILE A 121 -0.28 -2.33 2.47
C ILE A 121 -0.81 -1.15 1.68
N ALA A 122 -0.84 -1.29 0.35
CA ALA A 122 -0.96 -0.14 -0.56
C ALA A 122 -1.69 -0.49 -1.87
N GLY A 123 -2.68 -1.38 -1.83
CA GLY A 123 -3.39 -1.79 -3.04
C GLY A 123 -2.50 -2.51 -4.07
N GLN A 124 -1.43 -3.17 -3.63
CA GLN A 124 -0.44 -3.76 -4.53
C GLN A 124 -0.89 -5.13 -5.08
N SER A 125 -0.95 -5.26 -6.41
CA SER A 125 -1.17 -6.56 -7.08
C SER A 125 -0.04 -7.54 -6.80
N MET A 126 -0.38 -8.82 -6.63
CA MET A 126 0.55 -9.92 -6.30
C MET A 126 1.22 -10.46 -7.58
N THR A 127 1.86 -9.57 -8.36
CA THR A 127 2.49 -9.97 -9.62
C THR A 127 3.74 -10.82 -9.40
N ALA A 128 4.03 -11.71 -10.34
CA ALA A 128 5.26 -12.51 -10.33
C ALA A 128 6.53 -11.62 -10.29
N GLU A 129 6.51 -10.48 -10.99
CA GLU A 129 7.60 -9.50 -10.97
C GLU A 129 7.82 -8.95 -9.56
N ARG A 130 6.75 -8.50 -8.88
CA ARG A 130 6.84 -8.01 -7.50
C ARG A 130 7.26 -9.09 -6.52
N MET A 131 6.71 -10.31 -6.65
CA MET A 131 7.08 -11.45 -5.83
C MET A 131 8.53 -11.94 -6.06
N ALA A 132 9.20 -11.52 -7.13
CA ALA A 132 10.62 -11.75 -7.28
C ALA A 132 11.47 -10.87 -6.33
N GLU A 133 10.99 -9.66 -6.00
CA GLU A 133 11.70 -8.67 -5.18
C GLU A 133 11.33 -8.73 -3.69
N VAL A 134 10.07 -9.06 -3.37
CA VAL A 134 9.53 -9.12 -2.00
C VAL A 134 8.75 -10.44 -1.81
N ASP A 135 8.47 -10.82 -0.57
CA ASP A 135 7.46 -11.83 -0.30
C ASP A 135 6.10 -11.14 -0.14
N MET A 136 5.02 -11.83 -0.53
CA MET A 136 3.68 -11.29 -0.39
C MET A 136 2.78 -12.21 0.42
N ALA A 137 1.92 -11.62 1.22
CA ALA A 137 0.86 -12.31 1.97
C ALA A 137 -0.52 -11.91 1.43
N GLY A 138 -1.49 -12.79 1.58
CA GLY A 138 -2.86 -12.56 1.13
C GLY A 138 -3.31 -13.55 0.06
N PRO A 139 -4.25 -13.15 -0.80
CA PRO A 139 -4.73 -11.78 -1.03
C PRO A 139 -5.64 -11.25 0.09
N TYR A 140 -5.71 -9.92 0.21
CA TYR A 140 -6.67 -9.25 1.07
C TYR A 140 -7.75 -8.50 0.27
N TYR A 141 -7.66 -8.49 -1.06
CA TYR A 141 -8.73 -8.08 -1.96
C TYR A 141 -8.62 -8.80 -3.32
N TYR A 142 -9.78 -9.13 -3.89
CA TYR A 142 -9.90 -9.76 -5.21
C TYR A 142 -10.43 -8.72 -6.18
N ALA A 143 -9.51 -8.02 -6.87
CA ALA A 143 -9.86 -6.94 -7.76
C ALA A 143 -10.34 -7.43 -9.13
N GLU A 144 -11.17 -6.61 -9.80
CA GLU A 144 -11.52 -6.77 -11.21
C GLU A 144 -10.85 -5.67 -12.04
N ILE A 145 -10.43 -6.02 -13.24
CA ILE A 145 -9.85 -5.05 -14.19
C ILE A 145 -10.99 -4.36 -14.91
N VAL A 146 -10.99 -3.03 -14.89
CA VAL A 146 -11.98 -2.22 -15.60
C VAL A 146 -11.32 -1.05 -16.33
N CYS A 147 -12.05 -0.47 -17.29
CA CYS A 147 -11.72 0.84 -17.83
C CYS A 147 -12.74 1.87 -17.36
N LEU A 148 -12.31 3.13 -17.31
CA LEU A 148 -13.17 4.29 -17.13
C LEU A 148 -13.10 5.15 -18.38
N THR A 149 -14.25 5.68 -18.80
CA THR A 149 -14.39 6.70 -19.82
C THR A 149 -15.44 7.72 -19.42
N THR A 150 -15.64 8.79 -20.20
CA THR A 150 -16.75 9.70 -19.98
C THR A 150 -17.99 9.27 -20.74
N ALA A 151 -19.19 9.59 -20.25
CA ALA A 151 -20.47 9.23 -20.89
C ALA A 151 -20.61 9.78 -22.32
N SER A 152 -19.93 10.88 -22.64
CA SER A 152 -19.94 11.50 -23.95
C SER A 152 -18.91 10.92 -24.92
N ASN A 153 -17.95 10.11 -24.43
CA ASN A 153 -16.90 9.50 -25.25
C ASN A 153 -17.46 8.31 -26.07
N PRO A 154 -17.08 8.11 -27.33
CA PRO A 154 -17.48 6.94 -28.12
C PRO A 154 -17.19 5.59 -27.44
N ASN A 155 -16.14 5.50 -26.62
CA ASN A 155 -15.82 4.30 -25.85
C ASN A 155 -16.90 3.89 -24.82
N ALA A 156 -17.82 4.79 -24.44
CA ALA A 156 -18.85 4.50 -23.43
C ALA A 156 -19.78 3.33 -23.79
N THR A 157 -19.82 2.95 -25.08
CA THR A 157 -20.62 1.83 -25.58
C THR A 157 -19.78 0.64 -26.02
N ALA A 158 -18.47 0.65 -25.78
CA ALA A 158 -17.57 -0.47 -26.12
C ALA A 158 -17.96 -1.72 -25.34
N THR A 159 -17.90 -2.87 -26.01
CA THR A 159 -18.21 -4.19 -25.47
C THR A 159 -16.98 -5.08 -25.30
N SER A 160 -15.83 -4.57 -25.76
CA SER A 160 -14.55 -5.27 -25.64
C SER A 160 -13.37 -4.29 -25.53
N VAL A 161 -12.27 -4.78 -24.97
CA VAL A 161 -10.99 -4.05 -24.94
C VAL A 161 -10.51 -3.70 -26.34
N ALA A 162 -10.75 -4.59 -27.32
CA ALA A 162 -10.32 -4.41 -28.70
C ALA A 162 -11.06 -3.26 -29.45
N GLU A 163 -12.21 -2.82 -28.94
CA GLU A 163 -12.98 -1.69 -29.49
C GLU A 163 -12.53 -0.33 -28.96
N LEU A 164 -11.73 -0.29 -27.89
CA LEU A 164 -11.29 0.95 -27.26
C LEU A 164 -10.33 1.72 -28.16
N THR A 165 -10.60 3.02 -28.34
CA THR A 165 -9.86 3.92 -29.22
C THR A 165 -9.48 5.22 -28.54
N GLY A 166 -8.62 6.03 -29.18
CA GLY A 166 -8.19 7.32 -28.66
C GLY A 166 -6.98 7.22 -27.73
N ASN A 167 -6.75 8.24 -26.94
CA ASN A 167 -5.64 8.31 -25.99
C ASN A 167 -6.00 7.56 -24.71
N CYS A 168 -5.05 6.81 -24.15
CA CYS A 168 -5.27 6.12 -22.89
C CYS A 168 -4.04 6.18 -21.98
N THR A 169 -4.26 6.06 -20.69
CA THR A 169 -3.22 5.97 -19.69
C THR A 169 -3.66 5.12 -18.49
N ALA A 170 -2.72 4.79 -17.62
CA ALA A 170 -2.93 4.17 -16.33
C ALA A 170 -1.78 4.57 -15.39
N GLN A 171 -1.84 4.15 -14.12
CA GLN A 171 -0.79 4.46 -13.16
C GLN A 171 0.50 3.72 -13.50
N SER A 172 1.64 4.40 -13.36
CA SER A 172 2.98 3.87 -13.57
C SER A 172 3.28 2.67 -12.67
N GLY A 173 4.00 1.67 -13.18
CA GLY A 173 4.41 0.49 -12.39
C GLY A 173 3.27 -0.43 -11.96
N THR A 174 2.12 -0.36 -12.66
CA THR A 174 0.98 -1.25 -12.42
C THR A 174 0.73 -2.18 -13.61
N ILE A 175 0.03 -3.27 -13.37
CA ILE A 175 -0.43 -4.16 -14.45
C ILE A 175 -1.37 -3.43 -15.42
N TRP A 176 -2.10 -2.44 -14.92
CA TRP A 176 -3.03 -1.64 -15.72
C TRP A 176 -2.30 -0.99 -16.89
N TYR A 177 -1.13 -0.40 -16.63
CA TYR A 177 -0.31 0.22 -17.65
C TYR A 177 0.50 -0.78 -18.47
N ASN A 178 1.18 -1.73 -17.79
CA ASN A 178 2.16 -2.59 -18.42
C ASN A 178 1.54 -3.76 -19.22
N SER A 179 0.41 -4.30 -18.73
CA SER A 179 -0.18 -5.55 -19.28
C SER A 179 -1.57 -5.35 -19.88
N CYS A 180 -2.38 -4.44 -19.31
CA CYS A 180 -3.77 -4.26 -19.74
C CYS A 180 -3.88 -3.28 -20.93
N LEU A 181 -3.36 -2.06 -20.82
CA LEU A 181 -3.44 -1.07 -21.91
C LEU A 181 -2.91 -1.56 -23.27
N PRO A 182 -1.80 -2.34 -23.36
CA PRO A 182 -1.32 -2.87 -24.65
C PRO A 182 -2.32 -3.75 -25.38
N GLN A 183 -3.36 -4.26 -24.71
CA GLN A 183 -4.41 -5.07 -25.33
C GLN A 183 -5.47 -4.23 -26.06
N ALA A 184 -5.58 -2.94 -25.74
CA ALA A 184 -6.41 -1.97 -26.46
C ALA A 184 -5.68 -1.53 -27.76
N THR A 185 -5.58 -2.44 -28.73
CA THR A 185 -4.70 -2.31 -29.91
C THR A 185 -5.05 -1.17 -30.86
N GLN A 186 -6.23 -0.56 -30.72
CA GLN A 186 -6.68 0.59 -31.51
C GLN A 186 -6.45 1.93 -30.76
N ALA A 187 -5.96 1.87 -29.53
CA ALA A 187 -5.72 3.06 -28.72
C ALA A 187 -4.24 3.50 -28.78
N SER A 188 -4.00 4.76 -28.39
CA SER A 188 -2.68 5.36 -28.27
C SER A 188 -2.31 5.52 -26.80
N ILE A 189 -1.39 4.69 -26.32
CA ILE A 189 -0.94 4.72 -24.93
C ILE A 189 -0.08 5.99 -24.72
N GLN A 190 -0.51 6.83 -23.78
CA GLN A 190 0.17 8.03 -23.37
C GLN A 190 1.16 7.73 -22.22
N ALA A 191 1.92 8.74 -21.79
CA ALA A 191 2.79 8.59 -20.63
C ALA A 191 1.98 8.13 -19.39
N ALA A 192 2.56 7.24 -18.61
CA ALA A 192 1.93 6.76 -17.38
C ALA A 192 1.72 7.90 -16.38
N ALA A 193 0.61 7.85 -15.65
CA ALA A 193 0.36 8.77 -14.55
C ALA A 193 1.15 8.32 -13.31
N GLU A 194 1.70 9.26 -12.57
CA GLU A 194 2.46 8.95 -11.35
C GLU A 194 1.55 8.48 -10.19
N THR A 195 0.31 8.98 -10.14
CA THR A 195 -0.66 8.67 -9.09
C THR A 195 -2.05 8.39 -9.66
N ALA A 196 -2.92 7.71 -8.90
CA ALA A 196 -4.31 7.47 -9.29
C ALA A 196 -5.12 8.77 -9.48
N PRO A 197 -5.01 9.81 -8.64
CA PRO A 197 -5.64 11.10 -8.91
C PRO A 197 -5.18 11.76 -10.22
N ALA A 198 -3.89 11.70 -10.55
CA ALA A 198 -3.37 12.23 -11.81
C ALA A 198 -3.93 11.47 -13.02
N MET A 199 -4.11 10.15 -12.91
CA MET A 199 -4.73 9.31 -13.92
C MET A 199 -6.21 9.69 -14.14
N ILE A 200 -6.98 9.86 -13.06
CA ILE A 200 -8.40 10.28 -13.13
C ILE A 200 -8.51 11.68 -13.73
N MET A 201 -7.64 12.61 -13.32
CA MET A 201 -7.60 13.97 -13.87
C MET A 201 -7.29 13.97 -15.38
N ALA A 202 -6.45 13.08 -15.87
CA ALA A 202 -6.19 12.94 -17.30
C ALA A 202 -7.45 12.57 -18.10
N LEU A 203 -8.30 11.72 -17.53
CA LEU A 203 -9.60 11.38 -18.09
C LEU A 203 -10.57 12.58 -18.04
N GLU A 204 -10.71 13.20 -16.90
CA GLU A 204 -11.66 14.33 -16.68
C GLU A 204 -11.30 15.57 -17.51
N SER A 205 -10.02 15.81 -17.74
CA SER A 205 -9.55 16.92 -18.60
C SER A 205 -9.66 16.61 -20.10
N GLY A 206 -9.98 15.37 -20.48
CA GLY A 206 -9.99 14.92 -21.88
C GLY A 206 -8.60 14.71 -22.49
N THR A 207 -7.54 14.67 -21.67
CA THR A 207 -6.19 14.30 -22.12
C THR A 207 -6.13 12.80 -22.44
N ALA A 208 -6.87 11.97 -21.72
CA ALA A 208 -7.13 10.58 -22.03
C ALA A 208 -8.61 10.38 -22.38
N ASP A 209 -8.89 9.53 -23.36
CA ASP A 209 -10.23 9.10 -23.76
C ASP A 209 -10.74 7.98 -22.84
N PHE A 210 -9.85 7.17 -22.30
CA PHE A 210 -10.13 6.19 -21.26
C PHE A 210 -8.88 5.90 -20.43
N ILE A 211 -9.10 5.32 -19.25
CA ILE A 211 -8.05 4.84 -18.34
C ILE A 211 -8.34 3.39 -17.96
N CYS A 212 -7.30 2.64 -17.58
CA CYS A 212 -7.43 1.28 -17.05
C CYS A 212 -7.07 1.27 -15.56
N THR A 213 -7.90 0.63 -14.74
CA THR A 213 -7.77 0.56 -13.28
C THR A 213 -8.53 -0.66 -12.72
N ASP A 214 -8.70 -0.72 -11.40
CA ASP A 214 -9.53 -1.69 -10.72
C ASP A 214 -10.95 -1.18 -10.42
N MET A 215 -11.87 -2.11 -10.12
CA MET A 215 -13.27 -1.80 -9.84
C MET A 215 -13.46 -0.88 -8.63
N PRO A 216 -12.76 -1.04 -7.47
CA PRO A 216 -12.89 -0.10 -6.36
C PRO A 216 -12.56 1.34 -6.72
N THR A 217 -11.43 1.56 -7.38
CA THR A 217 -11.02 2.89 -7.86
C THR A 217 -12.02 3.47 -8.84
N ALA A 218 -12.48 2.67 -9.79
CA ALA A 218 -13.51 3.08 -10.75
C ALA A 218 -14.83 3.45 -10.07
N THR A 219 -15.30 2.62 -9.14
CA THR A 219 -16.53 2.88 -8.37
C THR A 219 -16.41 4.15 -7.55
N ALA A 220 -15.27 4.37 -6.90
CA ALA A 220 -14.98 5.57 -6.14
C ALA A 220 -15.01 6.83 -7.02
N ALA A 221 -14.43 6.76 -8.22
CA ALA A 221 -14.41 7.87 -9.17
C ALA A 221 -15.83 8.20 -9.68
N VAL A 222 -16.61 7.19 -10.06
CA VAL A 222 -18.01 7.37 -10.53
C VAL A 222 -18.92 7.94 -9.42
N ALA A 223 -18.72 7.53 -8.17
CA ALA A 223 -19.47 8.07 -7.04
C ALA A 223 -19.30 9.60 -6.88
N LYS A 224 -18.19 10.14 -7.36
CA LYS A 224 -17.85 11.58 -7.30
C LYS A 224 -18.15 12.32 -8.57
N ASN A 225 -18.03 11.66 -9.71
CA ASN A 225 -18.25 12.25 -11.02
C ASN A 225 -19.19 11.35 -11.84
N ALA A 226 -20.48 11.72 -11.87
CA ALA A 226 -21.55 10.99 -12.57
C ALA A 226 -21.38 11.00 -14.11
N ASP A 227 -20.46 11.81 -14.65
CA ASP A 227 -20.15 11.79 -16.08
C ASP A 227 -19.20 10.65 -16.47
N LEU A 228 -18.62 9.97 -15.48
CA LEU A 228 -17.76 8.81 -15.72
C LEU A 228 -18.59 7.52 -15.88
N VAL A 229 -18.12 6.63 -16.73
CA VAL A 229 -18.73 5.33 -17.04
C VAL A 229 -17.69 4.24 -16.84
N VAL A 230 -18.07 3.20 -16.07
CA VAL A 230 -17.26 1.99 -15.91
C VAL A 230 -17.48 1.06 -17.08
N LEU A 231 -16.42 0.65 -17.75
CA LEU A 231 -16.41 -0.38 -18.77
C LEU A 231 -15.85 -1.66 -18.14
N ASN A 232 -16.74 -2.58 -17.79
CA ASN A 232 -16.38 -3.88 -17.23
C ASN A 232 -16.58 -4.97 -18.28
N PHE A 233 -15.49 -5.57 -18.72
CA PHE A 233 -15.50 -6.66 -19.69
C PHE A 233 -15.32 -8.02 -19.04
N THR A 234 -15.18 -8.09 -17.71
CA THR A 234 -14.88 -9.31 -16.94
C THR A 234 -15.86 -10.44 -17.27
N GLY A 235 -15.33 -11.60 -17.64
CA GLY A 235 -16.12 -12.78 -17.95
C GLY A 235 -16.83 -12.75 -19.31
N THR A 236 -16.52 -11.79 -20.18
CA THR A 236 -17.02 -11.71 -21.56
C THR A 236 -15.92 -12.10 -22.55
N ASP A 237 -16.31 -12.34 -23.81
CA ASP A 237 -15.35 -12.57 -24.91
C ASP A 237 -14.48 -11.33 -25.20
N GLY A 238 -14.88 -10.16 -24.71
CA GLY A 238 -14.19 -8.89 -24.87
C GLY A 238 -13.21 -8.53 -23.76
N ASP A 239 -13.02 -9.42 -22.80
CA ASP A 239 -12.19 -9.20 -21.59
C ASP A 239 -10.69 -9.18 -21.89
N PHE A 240 -9.92 -8.65 -20.93
CA PHE A 240 -8.46 -8.73 -20.91
C PHE A 240 -7.99 -10.18 -20.89
N GLN A 241 -6.96 -10.47 -21.66
CA GLN A 241 -6.42 -11.81 -21.82
C GLN A 241 -5.17 -12.01 -20.94
N PHE A 242 -5.10 -13.17 -20.32
CA PHE A 242 -3.95 -13.70 -19.59
C PHE A 242 -3.67 -15.12 -20.11
N ALA A 243 -2.50 -15.67 -19.81
CA ALA A 243 -2.15 -17.01 -20.26
C ALA A 243 -3.08 -18.07 -19.67
N ASP A 244 -3.49 -17.90 -18.42
CA ASP A 244 -4.49 -18.72 -17.74
C ASP A 244 -5.11 -17.97 -16.52
N GLU A 245 -6.05 -18.61 -15.84
CA GLU A 245 -6.74 -18.04 -14.67
C GLU A 245 -5.78 -17.84 -13.48
N THR A 246 -4.69 -18.58 -13.39
CA THR A 246 -3.70 -18.42 -12.32
C THR A 246 -2.93 -17.13 -12.53
N GLU A 247 -2.43 -16.88 -13.74
CA GLU A 247 -1.77 -15.64 -14.09
C GLU A 247 -2.70 -14.43 -13.89
N ARG A 248 -3.98 -14.57 -14.30
CA ARG A 248 -4.99 -13.54 -14.05
C ARG A 248 -5.15 -13.25 -12.57
N ALA A 249 -5.35 -14.30 -11.75
CA ALA A 249 -5.53 -14.16 -10.32
C ALA A 249 -4.32 -13.52 -9.64
N GLU A 250 -3.11 -13.95 -9.97
CA GLU A 250 -1.86 -13.40 -9.44
C GLU A 250 -1.71 -11.91 -9.80
N ASN A 251 -2.08 -11.52 -11.01
CA ASN A 251 -1.94 -10.14 -11.46
C ASN A 251 -3.00 -9.18 -10.90
N VAL A 252 -4.21 -9.65 -10.54
CA VAL A 252 -5.29 -8.76 -10.09
C VAL A 252 -5.50 -8.80 -8.58
N ASN A 253 -5.13 -9.88 -7.90
CA ASN A 253 -5.29 -9.99 -6.46
C ASN A 253 -4.34 -9.04 -5.73
N ILE A 254 -4.84 -8.44 -4.66
CA ILE A 254 -4.13 -7.43 -3.88
C ILE A 254 -3.57 -8.07 -2.61
N GLY A 255 -2.27 -7.89 -2.35
CA GLY A 255 -1.58 -8.49 -1.22
C GLY A 255 -0.71 -7.51 -0.43
N VAL A 256 -0.27 -7.98 0.73
CA VAL A 256 0.67 -7.27 1.62
C VAL A 256 2.09 -7.64 1.23
N SER A 257 2.93 -6.66 0.91
CA SER A 257 4.36 -6.89 0.68
C SER A 257 5.13 -6.93 1.99
N VAL A 258 5.98 -7.93 2.13
CA VAL A 258 6.88 -8.18 3.28
C VAL A 258 8.30 -8.31 2.74
N ILE A 259 9.30 -7.86 3.50
CA ILE A 259 10.70 -8.02 3.08
C ILE A 259 11.02 -9.48 2.76
N LYS A 260 11.77 -9.69 1.69
CA LYS A 260 12.11 -11.04 1.21
C LYS A 260 12.78 -11.87 2.29
N GLY A 261 12.22 -13.04 2.57
CA GLY A 261 12.74 -14.01 3.55
C GLY A 261 12.22 -13.83 4.99
N ASN A 262 11.44 -12.78 5.31
CA ASN A 262 10.77 -12.67 6.61
C ASN A 262 9.50 -13.53 6.63
N THR A 263 9.71 -14.84 6.76
CA THR A 263 8.63 -15.83 6.71
C THR A 263 7.71 -15.80 7.93
N GLU A 264 8.20 -15.32 9.09
CA GLU A 264 7.39 -15.19 10.30
C GLU A 264 6.36 -14.07 10.14
N LEU A 265 6.78 -12.90 9.69
CA LEU A 265 5.89 -11.77 9.45
C LEU A 265 4.90 -12.09 8.32
N GLN A 266 5.37 -12.73 7.21
CA GLN A 266 4.50 -13.17 6.13
C GLN A 266 3.43 -14.17 6.64
N ALA A 267 3.80 -15.12 7.50
CA ALA A 267 2.87 -16.08 8.07
C ALA A 267 1.82 -15.39 8.98
N ALA A 268 2.24 -14.42 9.81
CA ALA A 268 1.35 -13.62 10.64
C ALA A 268 0.35 -12.83 9.78
N MET A 269 0.82 -12.16 8.71
CA MET A 269 -0.07 -11.47 7.77
C MET A 269 -1.09 -12.44 7.17
N ASN A 270 -0.66 -13.60 6.64
CA ASN A 270 -1.55 -14.60 6.05
C ASN A 270 -2.59 -15.12 7.05
N GLU A 271 -2.20 -15.40 8.30
CA GLU A 271 -3.11 -15.84 9.34
C GLU A 271 -4.18 -14.79 9.63
N ALA A 272 -3.78 -13.53 9.84
CA ALA A 272 -4.72 -12.44 10.11
C ALA A 272 -5.71 -12.23 8.95
N LEU A 273 -5.23 -12.24 7.71
CA LEU A 273 -6.06 -12.07 6.53
C LEU A 273 -7.02 -13.24 6.31
N THR A 274 -6.57 -14.48 6.59
CA THR A 274 -7.43 -15.67 6.49
C THR A 274 -8.59 -15.60 7.48
N GLU A 275 -8.35 -15.15 8.71
CA GLU A 275 -9.40 -14.99 9.73
C GLU A 275 -10.42 -13.90 9.38
N LEU A 276 -9.99 -12.82 8.73
CA LEU A 276 -10.90 -11.76 8.29
C LEU A 276 -11.88 -12.27 7.23
N GLY A 277 -11.38 -12.92 6.19
CA GLY A 277 -12.17 -13.53 5.13
C GLY A 277 -12.81 -12.54 4.17
N VAL A 278 -13.30 -13.07 3.03
CA VAL A 278 -13.76 -12.29 1.87
C VAL A 278 -14.95 -11.37 2.19
N ASP A 279 -15.90 -11.82 3.01
CA ASP A 279 -17.07 -11.01 3.36
C ASP A 279 -16.68 -9.75 4.13
N THR A 280 -15.68 -9.87 5.03
CA THR A 280 -15.12 -8.73 5.76
C THR A 280 -14.39 -7.80 4.79
N PHE A 281 -13.60 -8.32 3.87
CA PHE A 281 -12.90 -7.52 2.84
C PHE A 281 -13.88 -6.66 2.04
N ASN A 282 -14.95 -7.27 1.53
CA ASN A 282 -15.96 -6.57 0.76
C ASN A 282 -16.70 -5.50 1.59
N SER A 283 -17.03 -5.81 2.84
CA SER A 283 -17.68 -4.86 3.75
C SER A 283 -16.78 -3.66 4.06
N MET A 284 -15.49 -3.91 4.31
CA MET A 284 -14.52 -2.84 4.58
C MET A 284 -14.27 -1.97 3.34
N MET A 285 -14.19 -2.56 2.14
CA MET A 285 -14.06 -1.79 0.90
C MET A 285 -15.28 -0.91 0.65
N THR A 286 -16.50 -1.45 0.84
CA THR A 286 -17.72 -0.66 0.76
C THR A 286 -17.68 0.52 1.72
N LYS A 287 -17.24 0.27 2.96
CA LYS A 287 -17.10 1.33 3.96
C LYS A 287 -16.07 2.39 3.57
N ALA A 288 -14.93 1.97 3.01
CA ALA A 288 -13.92 2.91 2.54
C ALA A 288 -14.47 3.84 1.44
N ILE A 289 -15.21 3.28 0.46
CA ILE A 289 -15.85 4.07 -0.60
C ILE A 289 -16.86 5.07 -0.02
N GLU A 290 -17.63 4.69 1.00
CA GLU A 290 -18.63 5.58 1.64
C GLU A 290 -17.99 6.76 2.38
N VAL A 291 -16.82 6.57 3.01
CA VAL A 291 -16.20 7.58 3.89
C VAL A 291 -15.05 8.35 3.25
N GLN A 292 -14.70 8.03 2.00
CA GLN A 292 -13.65 8.76 1.29
C GLN A 292 -13.99 10.26 1.18
N PRO A 293 -13.00 11.16 1.29
CA PRO A 293 -13.25 12.59 1.22
C PRO A 293 -13.80 12.99 -0.17
N GLU A 294 -14.62 14.04 -0.21
CA GLU A 294 -14.89 14.72 -1.46
C GLU A 294 -13.59 15.38 -1.95
N ILE A 295 -13.23 15.15 -3.21
CA ILE A 295 -12.01 15.73 -3.81
C ILE A 295 -12.32 17.14 -4.28
#